data_b9beb3b2d4130c0b2df50070b375cd57
#
_entry.id   b9beb3b2d4130c0b2df50070b375cd57
#
_cell.length_a   1.000
_cell.length_b   1.000
_cell.length_c   1.000
_cell.angle_alpha   90.00
_cell.angle_beta   90.00
_cell.angle_gamma   90.00
#
_symmetry.space_group_name_H-M   'P 1'
#
loop_
_entity.id
_entity.type
_entity.pdbx_description
1 polymer ?
#
loop_
_entity_poly.entity_id
_entity_poly.type
_entity_poly.pdbx_seq_one_letter_code
_entity_poly.pdbx_strand_id
1 'polypeptide(L)'
;MPGTDYFERKLDSKRRLTVPAELRAEFASGVIVTRGFKQYLHLYSQAVWDEEVEAALTGDILDERIADLNVQFRTGKSGGELDDKQGRVTIEQHLLDYAGITSDVTVVRAGKYWRISAAH
;
A
#
# COMPACT_ATOMS: atom_id res chain seq x y z
N MET A 1 -21.45 -10.13 5.57
CA MET A 1 -20.67 -10.87 4.58
C MET A 1 -19.18 -10.70 4.83
N PRO A 2 -18.45 -11.78 4.93
CA PRO A 2 -17.01 -11.61 5.09
C PRO A 2 -16.44 -11.02 3.81
N GLY A 3 -15.67 -9.99 3.96
CA GLY A 3 -14.93 -9.44 2.85
C GLY A 3 -13.71 -10.31 2.56
N THR A 4 -13.06 -10.04 1.46
CA THR A 4 -11.79 -10.66 1.14
C THR A 4 -10.73 -10.00 2.01
N ASP A 5 -9.96 -10.80 2.72
CA ASP A 5 -8.84 -10.33 3.56
C ASP A 5 -7.48 -10.75 3.01
N TYR A 6 -7.49 -11.48 1.91
CA TYR A 6 -6.27 -12.05 1.34
C TYR A 6 -6.49 -12.28 -0.15
N PHE A 7 -5.52 -11.94 -0.96
CA PHE A 7 -5.52 -12.33 -2.36
C PHE A 7 -4.09 -12.38 -2.89
N GLU A 8 -3.92 -13.14 -3.97
CA GLU A 8 -2.65 -13.23 -4.69
C GLU A 8 -2.86 -12.73 -6.11
N ARG A 9 -1.86 -12.06 -6.64
CA ARG A 9 -1.91 -11.53 -8.00
C ARG A 9 -0.54 -11.57 -8.63
N LYS A 10 -0.54 -11.63 -9.94
CA LYS A 10 0.65 -11.40 -10.74
C LYS A 10 0.57 -9.98 -11.27
N LEU A 11 1.62 -9.20 -11.08
CA LEU A 11 1.67 -7.85 -11.64
C LEU A 11 1.75 -7.94 -13.16
N ASP A 12 1.12 -6.99 -13.85
CA ASP A 12 1.21 -6.97 -15.31
C ASP A 12 2.56 -6.37 -15.77
N SER A 13 2.76 -6.30 -17.08
CA SER A 13 4.02 -5.81 -17.67
C SER A 13 4.31 -4.35 -17.33
N LYS A 14 3.30 -3.61 -16.86
CA LYS A 14 3.43 -2.20 -16.47
C LYS A 14 3.43 -2.02 -14.96
N ARG A 15 3.72 -3.08 -14.20
CA ARG A 15 3.81 -3.09 -12.75
C ARG A 15 2.48 -2.71 -12.07
N ARG A 16 1.36 -3.13 -12.67
CA ARG A 16 0.05 -2.81 -12.11
C ARG A 16 -0.52 -4.00 -11.35
N LEU A 17 -1.04 -3.69 -10.17
CA LEU A 17 -1.74 -4.64 -9.31
C LEU A 17 -3.24 -4.46 -9.52
N THR A 18 -3.94 -5.55 -9.86
CA THR A 18 -5.40 -5.52 -10.00
C THR A 18 -6.03 -5.81 -8.64
N VAL A 19 -6.79 -4.86 -8.14
CA VAL A 19 -7.53 -5.02 -6.88
C VAL A 19 -8.84 -5.77 -7.18
N PRO A 20 -9.18 -6.80 -6.40
CA PRO A 20 -10.45 -7.51 -6.59
C PRO A 20 -11.64 -6.57 -6.59
N ALA A 21 -12.63 -6.88 -7.42
CA ALA A 21 -13.78 -5.99 -7.62
C ALA A 21 -14.48 -5.62 -6.31
N GLU A 22 -14.63 -6.57 -5.40
CA GLU A 22 -15.32 -6.35 -4.11
C GLU A 22 -14.55 -5.41 -3.17
N LEU A 23 -13.29 -5.14 -3.45
CA LEU A 23 -12.47 -4.25 -2.61
C LEU A 23 -12.29 -2.85 -3.20
N ARG A 24 -12.72 -2.63 -4.44
CA ARG A 24 -12.45 -1.36 -5.12
C ARG A 24 -13.10 -0.17 -4.46
N ALA A 25 -14.28 -0.36 -3.86
CA ALA A 25 -14.97 0.72 -3.16
C ALA A 25 -14.15 1.26 -1.99
N GLU A 26 -13.34 0.41 -1.36
CA GLU A 26 -12.47 0.81 -0.25
C GLU A 26 -11.48 1.89 -0.68
N PHE A 27 -11.09 1.89 -1.96
CA PHE A 27 -10.10 2.81 -2.52
C PHE A 27 -10.70 3.90 -3.38
N ALA A 28 -11.99 4.18 -3.21
CA ALA A 28 -12.67 5.21 -4.00
C ALA A 28 -12.04 6.60 -3.84
N SER A 29 -11.44 6.88 -2.68
CA SER A 29 -10.77 8.16 -2.42
C SER A 29 -9.35 8.23 -3.01
N GLY A 30 -8.82 7.14 -3.51
CA GLY A 30 -7.46 7.04 -4.02
C GLY A 30 -6.66 5.99 -3.27
N VAL A 31 -5.44 5.75 -3.71
CA VAL A 31 -4.53 4.76 -3.12
C VAL A 31 -3.19 5.39 -2.78
N ILE A 32 -2.60 4.89 -1.70
CA ILE A 32 -1.24 5.26 -1.29
C ILE A 32 -0.46 3.95 -1.11
N VAL A 33 0.72 3.87 -1.71
CA VAL A 33 1.63 2.74 -1.52
C VAL A 33 2.91 3.26 -0.89
N THR A 34 3.34 2.62 0.19
CA THR A 34 4.54 3.01 0.92
C THR A 34 5.40 1.81 1.23
N ARG A 35 6.64 2.06 1.66
CA ARG A 35 7.44 1.04 2.31
C ARG A 35 6.76 0.64 3.61
N GLY A 36 6.83 -0.65 3.95
CA GLY A 36 6.32 -1.15 5.22
C GLY A 36 7.40 -1.13 6.30
N PHE A 37 7.15 -1.86 7.38
CA PHE A 37 8.11 -1.94 8.50
C PHE A 37 9.32 -2.80 8.18
N LYS A 38 9.16 -3.75 7.26
CA LYS A 38 10.24 -4.66 6.82
C LYS A 38 10.24 -4.70 5.30
N GLN A 39 10.70 -5.78 4.70
CA GLN A 39 10.77 -5.89 3.23
C GLN A 39 9.41 -6.25 2.62
N TYR A 40 8.45 -5.40 2.83
CA TYR A 40 7.13 -5.47 2.21
C TYR A 40 6.57 -4.06 2.08
N LEU A 41 5.44 -3.92 1.38
CA LEU A 41 4.82 -2.62 1.16
C LEU A 41 3.52 -2.52 1.93
N HIS A 42 3.10 -1.30 2.20
CA HIS A 42 1.77 -1.00 2.72
C HIS A 42 0.93 -0.37 1.62
N LEU A 43 -0.34 -0.76 1.57
CA LEU A 43 -1.32 -0.19 0.66
C LEU A 43 -2.44 0.41 1.50
N TYR A 44 -2.67 1.71 1.33
CA TYR A 44 -3.70 2.45 2.07
C TYR A 44 -4.71 3.05 1.10
N SER A 45 -5.95 3.22 1.57
CA SER A 45 -6.82 4.18 0.88
C SER A 45 -6.35 5.59 1.23
N GLN A 46 -6.62 6.54 0.35
CA GLN A 46 -6.27 7.93 0.61
C GLN A 46 -6.93 8.42 1.91
N ALA A 47 -8.21 8.04 2.13
CA ALA A 47 -8.93 8.43 3.34
C ALA A 47 -8.26 7.92 4.61
N VAL A 48 -7.84 6.65 4.64
CA VAL A 48 -7.16 6.09 5.82
C VAL A 48 -5.81 6.78 6.05
N TRP A 49 -5.08 7.06 4.96
CA TRP A 49 -3.82 7.79 5.08
C TRP A 49 -4.06 9.16 5.73
N ASP A 50 -5.00 9.92 5.20
CA ASP A 50 -5.27 11.28 5.67
C ASP A 50 -5.80 11.32 7.12
N GLU A 51 -6.67 10.38 7.47
CA GLU A 51 -7.36 10.40 8.76
C GLU A 51 -6.58 9.69 9.87
N GLU A 52 -5.86 8.63 9.53
CA GLU A 52 -5.25 7.75 10.53
C GLU A 52 -3.74 7.77 10.50
N VAL A 53 -3.13 7.63 9.32
CA VAL A 53 -1.67 7.55 9.24
C VAL A 53 -1.03 8.90 9.54
N GLU A 54 -1.56 9.99 8.96
CA GLU A 54 -1.04 11.33 9.24
C GLU A 54 -1.15 11.64 10.75
N ALA A 55 -2.24 11.26 11.37
CA ALA A 55 -2.41 11.45 12.81
C ALA A 55 -1.38 10.63 13.61
N ALA A 56 -1.13 9.39 13.20
CA ALA A 56 -0.15 8.53 13.88
C ALA A 56 1.28 9.02 13.70
N LEU A 57 1.56 9.70 12.59
CA LEU A 57 2.89 10.27 12.31
C LEU A 57 3.09 11.65 12.95
N THR A 58 2.05 12.21 13.55
CA THR A 58 2.11 13.48 14.26
C THR A 58 2.45 13.21 15.72
N GLY A 59 3.41 13.91 16.25
CA GLY A 59 3.80 13.74 17.64
C GLY A 59 4.79 14.82 18.03
N ASP A 60 5.55 14.59 19.09
CA ASP A 60 6.59 15.50 19.52
C ASP A 60 7.65 15.56 18.41
N ILE A 61 7.96 16.77 17.94
CA ILE A 61 8.92 16.95 16.84
C ILE A 61 10.33 16.50 17.21
N LEU A 62 10.61 16.33 18.48
CA LEU A 62 11.90 15.85 18.98
C LEU A 62 11.88 14.36 19.33
N ASP A 63 10.79 13.66 19.10
CA ASP A 63 10.74 12.20 19.29
C ASP A 63 11.33 11.52 18.07
N GLU A 64 12.53 10.92 18.25
CA GLU A 64 13.25 10.29 17.14
C GLU A 64 12.46 9.13 16.53
N ARG A 65 11.66 8.41 17.32
CA ARG A 65 10.85 7.30 16.79
C ARG A 65 9.80 7.80 15.81
N ILE A 66 9.17 8.93 16.15
CA ILE A 66 8.18 9.56 15.26
C ILE A 66 8.88 10.05 13.98
N ALA A 67 10.05 10.67 14.13
CA ALA A 67 10.82 11.13 12.97
C ALA A 67 11.19 9.96 12.05
N ASP A 68 11.65 8.85 12.62
CA ASP A 68 12.04 7.66 11.85
C ASP A 68 10.85 7.07 11.11
N LEU A 69 9.68 7.02 11.74
CA LEU A 69 8.46 6.54 11.08
C LEU A 69 8.07 7.44 9.91
N ASN A 70 8.18 8.75 10.08
CA ASN A 70 7.92 9.68 8.98
C ASN A 70 8.85 9.43 7.80
N VAL A 71 10.14 9.26 8.07
CA VAL A 71 11.12 8.96 7.02
C VAL A 71 10.77 7.65 6.34
N GLN A 72 10.49 6.62 7.11
CA GLN A 72 10.19 5.28 6.56
C GLN A 72 8.97 5.29 5.65
N PHE A 73 7.88 5.92 6.09
CA PHE A 73 6.62 5.86 5.35
C PHE A 73 6.48 6.95 4.28
N ARG A 74 7.28 8.01 4.34
CA ARG A 74 7.22 9.06 3.31
C ARG A 74 8.27 8.91 2.22
N THR A 75 9.35 8.17 2.48
CA THR A 75 10.39 7.95 1.49
C THR A 75 9.83 7.05 0.37
N GLY A 76 9.77 7.60 -0.84
CA GLY A 76 9.26 6.86 -1.98
C GLY A 76 7.76 6.63 -1.99
N LYS A 77 7.02 7.28 -1.09
CA LYS A 77 5.56 7.16 -1.06
C LYS A 77 4.99 7.50 -2.44
N SER A 78 4.08 6.67 -2.93
CA SER A 78 3.42 6.84 -4.21
C SER A 78 1.92 6.93 -4.01
N GLY A 79 1.28 7.88 -4.66
CA GLY A 79 -0.17 8.05 -4.58
C GLY A 79 -0.80 8.10 -5.95
N GLY A 80 -2.09 7.81 -6.02
CA GLY A 80 -2.82 7.83 -7.27
C GLY A 80 -4.24 7.35 -7.09
N GLU A 81 -4.84 6.96 -8.19
CA GLU A 81 -6.20 6.44 -8.20
C GLU A 81 -6.20 5.06 -8.85
N LEU A 82 -7.19 4.24 -8.50
CA LEU A 82 -7.39 2.99 -9.21
C LEU A 82 -7.88 3.29 -10.62
N ASP A 83 -7.44 2.48 -11.57
CA ASP A 83 -7.98 2.50 -12.92
C ASP A 83 -9.48 2.19 -12.84
N ASP A 84 -10.31 3.08 -13.36
CA ASP A 84 -11.76 3.00 -13.26
C ASP A 84 -12.36 1.71 -13.82
N LYS A 85 -11.73 1.15 -14.84
CA LYS A 85 -12.29 -0.01 -15.53
C LYS A 85 -11.90 -1.33 -14.89
N GLN A 86 -10.66 -1.44 -14.47
CA GLN A 86 -10.11 -2.72 -14.02
C GLN A 86 -9.59 -2.69 -12.58
N GLY A 87 -9.66 -1.54 -11.92
CA GLY A 87 -9.23 -1.41 -10.54
C GLY A 87 -7.74 -1.68 -10.35
N ARG A 88 -6.90 -1.15 -11.22
CA ARG A 88 -5.46 -1.38 -11.16
C ARG A 88 -4.74 -0.20 -10.54
N VAL A 89 -3.69 -0.51 -9.78
CA VAL A 89 -2.79 0.50 -9.21
C VAL A 89 -1.37 0.18 -9.68
N THR A 90 -0.65 1.20 -10.15
CA THR A 90 0.74 1.04 -10.55
C THR A 90 1.63 1.11 -9.32
N ILE A 91 2.53 0.13 -9.18
CA ILE A 91 3.51 0.12 -8.10
C ILE A 91 4.85 0.54 -8.69
N GLU A 92 5.42 1.63 -8.15
CA GLU A 92 6.66 2.16 -8.66
C GLU A 92 7.81 1.16 -8.49
N GLN A 93 8.75 1.16 -9.45
CA GLN A 93 9.84 0.19 -9.48
C GLN A 93 10.66 0.21 -8.19
N HIS A 94 10.93 1.39 -7.64
CA HIS A 94 11.73 1.49 -6.42
C HIS A 94 11.06 0.83 -5.21
N LEU A 95 9.72 0.80 -5.19
CA LEU A 95 8.99 0.09 -4.13
C LEU A 95 9.08 -1.42 -4.33
N LEU A 96 8.95 -1.88 -5.57
CA LEU A 96 9.13 -3.31 -5.88
C LEU A 96 10.53 -3.78 -5.49
N ASP A 97 11.55 -2.98 -5.80
CA ASP A 97 12.93 -3.30 -5.46
C ASP A 97 13.11 -3.38 -3.94
N TYR A 98 12.52 -2.44 -3.21
CA TYR A 98 12.57 -2.43 -1.75
C TYR A 98 12.00 -3.72 -1.17
N ALA A 99 10.88 -4.19 -1.72
CA ALA A 99 10.17 -5.36 -1.19
C ALA A 99 10.63 -6.69 -1.79
N GLY A 100 11.56 -6.64 -2.74
CA GLY A 100 12.05 -7.86 -3.40
C GLY A 100 10.99 -8.52 -4.28
N ILE A 101 10.09 -7.71 -4.85
CA ILE A 101 9.00 -8.22 -5.68
C ILE A 101 9.42 -8.21 -7.15
N THR A 102 9.26 -9.34 -7.82
CA THR A 102 9.51 -9.45 -9.27
C THR A 102 8.21 -9.43 -10.06
N SER A 103 7.28 -10.33 -9.76
CA SER A 103 6.00 -10.36 -10.47
C SER A 103 4.82 -10.78 -9.58
N ASP A 104 5.00 -11.80 -8.75
CA ASP A 104 3.90 -12.35 -7.96
C ASP A 104 3.88 -11.74 -6.57
N VAL A 105 2.69 -11.34 -6.13
CA VAL A 105 2.52 -10.70 -4.83
C VAL A 105 1.42 -11.38 -4.03
N THR A 106 1.59 -11.33 -2.72
CA THR A 106 0.56 -11.71 -1.76
C THR A 106 0.10 -10.45 -1.05
N VAL A 107 -1.19 -10.23 -0.99
CA VAL A 107 -1.78 -9.04 -0.37
C VAL A 107 -2.69 -9.50 0.77
N VAL A 108 -2.40 -9.03 1.98
CA VAL A 108 -3.10 -9.46 3.20
C VAL A 108 -3.56 -8.24 3.98
N ARG A 109 -4.79 -8.27 4.45
CA ARG A 109 -5.34 -7.18 5.26
C ARG A 109 -4.61 -7.11 6.61
N ALA A 110 -4.15 -5.92 6.95
CA ALA A 110 -3.45 -5.64 8.19
C ALA A 110 -4.23 -4.56 8.96
N GLY A 111 -5.51 -4.87 9.29
CA GLY A 111 -6.39 -3.90 9.94
C GLY A 111 -7.00 -2.96 8.93
N LYS A 112 -6.68 -1.68 9.02
CA LYS A 112 -7.25 -0.66 8.12
C LYS A 112 -6.45 -0.46 6.83
N TYR A 113 -5.40 -1.25 6.62
CA TYR A 113 -4.59 -1.17 5.43
C TYR A 113 -4.16 -2.58 5.02
N TRP A 114 -3.38 -2.68 3.96
CA TRP A 114 -2.97 -3.95 3.39
C TRP A 114 -1.47 -4.07 3.33
N ARG A 115 -0.97 -5.28 3.50
CA ARG A 115 0.45 -5.59 3.33
C ARG A 115 0.63 -6.29 2.00
N ILE A 116 1.55 -5.77 1.17
CA ILE A 116 1.92 -6.38 -0.10
C ILE A 116 3.32 -6.96 0.03
N SER A 117 3.47 -8.25 -0.20
CA SER A 117 4.77 -8.92 -0.12
C SER A 117 5.01 -9.80 -1.34
N ALA A 118 6.27 -10.16 -1.56
CA ALA A 118 6.61 -11.08 -2.63
C ALA A 118 5.99 -12.44 -2.34
N ALA A 119 5.35 -13.04 -3.34
CA ALA A 119 4.83 -14.40 -3.23
C ALA A 119 5.95 -15.40 -3.49
N HIS A 120 5.93 -16.48 -2.77
CA HIS A 120 6.94 -17.55 -2.88
C HIS A 120 6.36 -18.84 -3.36
#